data_724afe93e287f174a778548b55ae93d3
#
_entry.id   724afe93e287f174a778548b55ae93d3
#
_cell.length_a   1.000
_cell.length_b   1.000
_cell.length_c   1.000
_cell.angle_alpha   90.00
_cell.angle_beta   90.00
_cell.angle_gamma   90.00
#
_symmetry.space_group_name_H-M   'P 1'
#
loop_
_entity.id
_entity.type
_entity.pdbx_description
1 polymer ?
#
loop_
_entity_poly.entity_id
_entity_poly.type
_entity_poly.pdbx_seq_one_letter_code
_entity_poly.pdbx_strand_id
1 'polypeptide(L)'
;MRLLVVEDEKKMAAFLMKGLGEAGYAVDHAGTGGTAEALCAENTYDCVVLDVMLPDQTGFDTAASMRREGYGGPILFLSALSGTKDKVRGLDVGGDDYLTKPFSFDELLARVRALLRRQSDSSTKGTVIRFADLEMDLVKRKVKRSERELSLTTKEFSLLEFFLRNPAKPLSRTSIAEHVWDVHFDSDSNVIDVYINMLRKKLGQKDEKRLIHTIVGVGYVLRED
;
A
#
# COMPACT_ATOMS: atom_id res chain seq x y z
N MET A 1 -0.25 -1.76 -2.88
CA MET A 1 -0.74 -1.09 -1.65
C MET A 1 -0.45 0.39 -1.74
N ARG A 2 -1.41 1.22 -1.32
CA ARG A 2 -1.36 2.68 -1.40
C ARG A 2 -1.27 3.28 0.01
N LEU A 3 -0.27 4.11 0.23
CA LEU A 3 0.00 4.76 1.52
C LEU A 3 -0.22 6.26 1.41
N LEU A 4 -0.67 6.88 2.50
CA LEU A 4 -0.66 8.32 2.65
C LEU A 4 0.43 8.71 3.65
N VAL A 5 1.32 9.61 3.26
CA VAL A 5 2.32 10.24 4.13
C VAL A 5 1.85 11.65 4.44
N VAL A 6 1.67 11.95 5.73
CA VAL A 6 1.28 13.27 6.23
C VAL A 6 2.46 13.86 6.99
N GLU A 7 3.16 14.79 6.38
CA GLU A 7 4.40 15.39 6.89
C GLU A 7 4.58 16.77 6.24
N ASP A 8 4.78 17.81 7.02
CA ASP A 8 4.92 19.19 6.54
C ASP A 8 6.37 19.54 6.16
N GLU A 9 7.36 18.86 6.76
CA GLU A 9 8.76 19.07 6.42
C GLU A 9 9.09 18.46 5.05
N LYS A 10 9.29 19.29 4.04
CA LYS A 10 9.53 18.87 2.64
C LYS A 10 10.65 17.83 2.48
N LYS A 11 11.74 17.93 3.26
CA LYS A 11 12.87 16.99 3.16
C LYS A 11 12.48 15.61 3.71
N MET A 12 11.79 15.57 4.85
CA MET A 12 11.30 14.34 5.46
C MET A 12 10.22 13.69 4.57
N ALA A 13 9.26 14.46 4.07
CA ALA A 13 8.25 13.98 3.13
C ALA A 13 8.89 13.36 1.88
N ALA A 14 9.84 14.04 1.24
CA ALA A 14 10.55 13.51 0.08
C ALA A 14 11.34 12.22 0.40
N PHE A 15 11.98 12.14 1.56
CA PHE A 15 12.68 10.95 2.04
C PHE A 15 11.72 9.75 2.22
N LEU A 16 10.58 9.98 2.87
CA LEU A 16 9.56 8.96 3.11
C LEU A 16 8.94 8.49 1.79
N MET A 17 8.51 9.42 0.95
CA MET A 17 7.90 9.11 -0.36
C MET A 17 8.85 8.29 -1.24
N LYS A 18 10.12 8.70 -1.33
CA LYS A 18 11.14 7.98 -2.11
C LYS A 18 11.35 6.58 -1.56
N GLY A 19 11.62 6.44 -0.26
CA GLY A 19 11.94 5.14 0.34
C GLY A 19 10.75 4.17 0.26
N LEU A 20 9.54 4.63 0.57
CA LEU A 20 8.33 3.81 0.47
C LEU A 20 8.01 3.47 -0.99
N GLY A 21 8.23 4.38 -1.93
CA GLY A 21 8.10 4.13 -3.38
C GLY A 21 9.08 3.06 -3.87
N GLU A 22 10.36 3.12 -3.45
CA GLU A 22 11.36 2.10 -3.74
C GLU A 22 11.01 0.74 -3.11
N ALA A 23 10.34 0.75 -1.94
CA ALA A 23 9.81 -0.46 -1.32
C ALA A 23 8.55 -1.02 -2.02
N GLY A 24 8.03 -0.31 -3.04
CA GLY A 24 6.95 -0.79 -3.92
C GLY A 24 5.56 -0.35 -3.55
N TYR A 25 5.42 0.61 -2.65
CA TYR A 25 4.14 1.23 -2.35
C TYR A 25 3.82 2.36 -3.35
N ALA A 26 2.54 2.57 -3.63
CA ALA A 26 2.06 3.84 -4.15
C ALA A 26 1.94 4.80 -2.97
N VAL A 27 2.47 6.01 -3.08
CA VAL A 27 2.57 6.93 -1.94
C VAL A 27 2.06 8.30 -2.33
N ASP A 28 1.00 8.74 -1.66
CA ASP A 28 0.50 10.11 -1.73
C ASP A 28 1.01 10.92 -0.55
N HIS A 29 1.00 12.23 -0.68
CA HIS A 29 1.51 13.15 0.32
C HIS A 29 0.49 14.24 0.66
N ALA A 30 0.38 14.52 1.96
CA ALA A 30 -0.32 15.69 2.49
C ALA A 30 0.64 16.48 3.40
N GLY A 31 0.70 17.79 3.23
CA GLY A 31 1.50 18.67 4.07
C GLY A 31 0.74 19.23 5.29
N THR A 32 -0.55 18.92 5.43
CA THR A 32 -1.43 19.42 6.51
C THR A 32 -2.45 18.35 6.89
N GLY A 33 -3.00 18.46 8.11
CA GLY A 33 -4.06 17.58 8.59
C GLY A 33 -5.33 17.68 7.75
N GLY A 34 -5.76 18.90 7.42
CA GLY A 34 -6.95 19.12 6.58
C GLY A 34 -6.82 18.52 5.18
N THR A 35 -5.63 18.59 4.57
CA THR A 35 -5.37 17.91 3.28
C THR A 35 -5.43 16.39 3.42
N ALA A 36 -4.90 15.85 4.53
CA ALA A 36 -4.94 14.41 4.78
C ALA A 36 -6.37 13.89 4.95
N GLU A 37 -7.22 14.62 5.67
CA GLU A 37 -8.65 14.31 5.84
C GLU A 37 -9.37 14.28 4.49
N ALA A 38 -9.18 15.32 3.67
CA ALA A 38 -9.79 15.40 2.33
C ALA A 38 -9.35 14.21 1.44
N LEU A 39 -8.05 13.90 1.42
CA LEU A 39 -7.54 12.77 0.65
C LEU A 39 -8.11 11.43 1.13
N CYS A 40 -8.26 11.23 2.44
CA CYS A 40 -8.83 9.99 2.99
C CYS A 40 -10.33 9.86 2.73
N ALA A 41 -11.07 10.98 2.59
CA ALA A 41 -12.47 10.98 2.21
C ALA A 41 -12.68 10.58 0.74
N GLU A 42 -11.77 10.99 -0.14
CA GLU A 42 -11.85 10.76 -1.59
C GLU A 42 -11.20 9.44 -2.03
N ASN A 43 -10.23 8.94 -1.28
CA ASN A 43 -9.40 7.81 -1.67
C ASN A 43 -9.31 6.75 -0.57
N THR A 44 -9.02 5.51 -0.98
CA THR A 44 -8.74 4.41 -0.05
C THR A 44 -7.24 4.24 0.12
N TYR A 45 -6.78 4.29 1.38
CA TYR A 45 -5.38 4.03 1.75
C TYR A 45 -5.27 2.78 2.61
N ASP A 46 -4.26 1.96 2.30
CA ASP A 46 -3.96 0.75 3.06
C ASP A 46 -3.27 1.05 4.40
N CYS A 47 -2.59 2.20 4.52
CA CYS A 47 -2.00 2.70 5.76
C CYS A 47 -1.72 4.19 5.65
N VAL A 48 -1.83 4.91 6.76
CA VAL A 48 -1.42 6.32 6.90
C VAL A 48 -0.21 6.42 7.81
N VAL A 49 0.83 7.12 7.34
CA VAL A 49 2.00 7.51 8.13
C VAL A 49 1.83 8.99 8.45
N LEU A 50 1.64 9.33 9.72
CA LEU A 50 1.12 10.63 10.16
C LEU A 50 2.05 11.30 11.17
N ASP A 51 2.60 12.45 10.81
CA ASP A 51 3.31 13.28 11.80
C ASP A 51 2.33 13.82 12.84
N VAL A 52 2.77 13.84 14.09
CA VAL A 52 2.02 14.43 15.20
C VAL A 52 2.04 15.96 15.16
N MET A 53 3.14 16.54 14.65
CA MET A 53 3.32 18.00 14.62
C MET A 53 3.05 18.54 13.22
N LEU A 54 1.80 18.94 12.94
CA LEU A 54 1.40 19.54 11.67
C LEU A 54 1.11 21.04 11.86
N PRO A 55 1.19 21.85 10.79
CA PRO A 55 1.10 23.31 10.90
C PRO A 55 -0.32 23.84 11.21
N ASP A 56 -1.36 23.07 10.87
CA ASP A 56 -2.77 23.47 10.99
C ASP A 56 -3.47 22.85 12.22
N GLN A 57 -3.14 21.62 12.56
CA GLN A 57 -3.71 20.88 13.69
C GLN A 57 -2.75 19.77 14.13
N THR A 58 -3.00 19.14 15.26
CA THR A 58 -2.14 18.01 15.66
C THR A 58 -2.50 16.75 14.86
N GLY A 59 -1.50 15.88 14.60
CA GLY A 59 -1.76 14.57 13.97
C GLY A 59 -2.72 13.72 14.80
N PHE A 60 -2.80 13.92 16.12
CA PHE A 60 -3.78 13.24 16.97
C PHE A 60 -5.23 13.68 16.63
N ASP A 61 -5.44 14.98 16.43
CA ASP A 61 -6.75 15.52 16.05
C ASP A 61 -7.11 15.09 14.63
N THR A 62 -6.13 15.09 13.71
CA THR A 62 -6.29 14.56 12.34
C THR A 62 -6.72 13.09 12.37
N ALA A 63 -6.03 12.24 13.14
CA ALA A 63 -6.38 10.82 13.25
C ALA A 63 -7.79 10.63 13.81
N ALA A 64 -8.15 11.37 14.88
CA ALA A 64 -9.49 11.31 15.47
C ALA A 64 -10.58 11.74 14.46
N SER A 65 -10.32 12.77 13.64
CA SER A 65 -11.21 13.20 12.57
C SER A 65 -11.37 12.13 11.50
N MET A 66 -10.28 11.60 10.98
CA MET A 66 -10.30 10.53 9.98
C MET A 66 -11.06 9.29 10.48
N ARG A 67 -10.91 8.91 11.76
CA ARG A 67 -11.66 7.80 12.37
C ARG A 67 -13.15 8.08 12.43
N ARG A 68 -13.56 9.30 12.78
CA ARG A 68 -14.99 9.71 12.79
C ARG A 68 -15.60 9.68 11.39
N GLU A 69 -14.81 9.98 10.37
CA GLU A 69 -15.23 9.95 8.95
C GLU A 69 -15.18 8.55 8.33
N GLY A 70 -14.82 7.53 9.13
CA GLY A 70 -14.90 6.12 8.71
C GLY A 70 -13.60 5.52 8.18
N TYR A 71 -12.47 6.23 8.28
CA TYR A 71 -11.19 5.61 7.92
C TYR A 71 -10.87 4.44 8.86
N GLY A 72 -10.93 3.22 8.35
CA GLY A 72 -10.68 1.97 9.08
C GLY A 72 -9.27 1.40 8.92
N GLY A 73 -8.43 2.00 8.07
CA GLY A 73 -7.06 1.55 7.84
C GLY A 73 -6.11 1.88 8.99
N PRO A 74 -4.93 1.24 9.10
CA PRO A 74 -3.96 1.50 10.15
C PRO A 74 -3.32 2.88 10.02
N ILE A 75 -3.01 3.49 11.19
CA ILE A 75 -2.31 4.76 11.33
C ILE A 75 -1.02 4.54 12.11
N LEU A 76 0.12 4.87 11.50
CA LEU A 76 1.43 4.93 12.14
C LEU A 76 1.78 6.38 12.45
N PHE A 77 1.84 6.74 13.73
CA PHE A 77 2.33 8.07 14.12
C PHE A 77 3.85 8.18 14.01
N LEU A 78 4.30 9.29 13.44
CA LEU A 78 5.69 9.75 13.53
C LEU A 78 5.76 10.94 14.47
N SER A 79 6.71 10.99 15.39
CA SER A 79 6.79 12.12 16.32
C SER A 79 8.16 12.33 16.94
N ALA A 80 8.53 13.58 17.15
CA ALA A 80 9.64 13.95 18.02
C ALA A 80 9.30 13.75 19.52
N LEU A 81 8.02 13.62 19.88
CA LEU A 81 7.57 13.37 21.25
C LEU A 81 7.84 11.92 21.65
N SER A 82 8.74 11.71 22.61
CA SER A 82 9.15 10.35 23.05
C SER A 82 8.47 9.93 24.36
N GLY A 83 7.68 10.81 24.98
CA GLY A 83 7.03 10.61 26.26
C GLY A 83 6.01 9.46 26.23
N THR A 84 5.93 8.69 27.33
CA THR A 84 4.94 7.60 27.45
C THR A 84 3.51 8.14 27.32
N LYS A 85 3.23 9.33 27.85
CA LYS A 85 1.91 9.97 27.74
C LYS A 85 1.49 10.23 26.30
N ASP A 86 2.43 10.67 25.44
CA ASP A 86 2.14 10.95 24.04
C ASP A 86 1.88 9.66 23.24
N LYS A 87 2.64 8.60 23.54
CA LYS A 87 2.42 7.28 22.93
C LYS A 87 1.05 6.71 23.33
N VAL A 88 0.67 6.79 24.61
CA VAL A 88 -0.64 6.37 25.10
C VAL A 88 -1.74 7.17 24.40
N ARG A 89 -1.62 8.52 24.38
CA ARG A 89 -2.58 9.37 23.68
C ARG A 89 -2.73 8.99 22.20
N GLY A 90 -1.61 8.76 21.51
CA GLY A 90 -1.65 8.36 20.09
C GLY A 90 -2.44 7.06 19.86
N LEU A 91 -2.27 6.08 20.73
CA LEU A 91 -3.02 4.83 20.65
C LEU A 91 -4.51 5.01 21.00
N ASP A 92 -4.80 5.81 22.03
CA ASP A 92 -6.19 6.07 22.49
C ASP A 92 -7.04 6.80 21.44
N VAL A 93 -6.44 7.68 20.62
CA VAL A 93 -7.14 8.39 19.53
C VAL A 93 -7.31 7.56 18.25
N GLY A 94 -6.92 6.29 18.29
CA GLY A 94 -7.11 5.39 17.17
C GLY A 94 -5.88 5.14 16.30
N GLY A 95 -4.67 5.50 16.77
CA GLY A 95 -3.42 5.06 16.15
C GLY A 95 -3.14 3.59 16.44
N ASP A 96 -2.50 2.92 15.50
CA ASP A 96 -2.19 1.49 15.61
C ASP A 96 -0.73 1.21 15.98
N ASP A 97 0.18 2.17 15.74
CA ASP A 97 1.57 2.12 16.17
C ASP A 97 2.16 3.56 16.25
N TYR A 98 3.32 3.66 16.87
CA TYR A 98 3.99 4.93 17.15
C TYR A 98 5.49 4.80 16.97
N LEU A 99 6.11 5.66 16.16
CA LEU A 99 7.53 5.68 15.88
C LEU A 99 8.14 7.05 16.23
N THR A 100 9.13 7.04 17.10
CA THR A 100 9.79 8.28 17.53
C THR A 100 10.89 8.72 16.57
N LYS A 101 10.94 10.00 16.25
CA LYS A 101 12.05 10.66 15.53
C LYS A 101 13.24 10.88 16.51
N PRO A 102 14.51 10.62 16.12
CA PRO A 102 14.93 10.08 14.84
C PRO A 102 14.74 8.55 14.75
N PHE A 103 14.44 8.05 13.56
CA PHE A 103 14.25 6.63 13.27
C PHE A 103 15.07 6.19 12.06
N SER A 104 15.30 4.90 11.92
CA SER A 104 15.83 4.33 10.68
C SER A 104 14.69 4.05 9.70
N PHE A 105 14.96 4.17 8.40
CA PHE A 105 13.97 3.83 7.37
C PHE A 105 13.55 2.34 7.45
N ASP A 106 14.48 1.45 7.80
CA ASP A 106 14.20 0.02 7.96
C ASP A 106 13.21 -0.25 9.10
N GLU A 107 13.28 0.52 10.21
CA GLU A 107 12.33 0.42 11.31
C GLU A 107 10.94 0.88 10.87
N LEU A 108 10.84 2.04 10.22
CA LEU A 108 9.58 2.54 9.67
C LEU A 108 8.96 1.51 8.73
N LEU A 109 9.74 0.98 7.79
CA LEU A 109 9.27 0.00 6.81
C LEU A 109 8.82 -1.31 7.49
N ALA A 110 9.52 -1.77 8.52
CA ALA A 110 9.12 -2.94 9.29
C ALA A 110 7.78 -2.74 10.01
N ARG A 111 7.54 -1.56 10.58
CA ARG A 111 6.29 -1.20 11.25
C ARG A 111 5.12 -1.09 10.26
N VAL A 112 5.32 -0.41 9.13
CA VAL A 112 4.32 -0.34 8.04
C VAL A 112 3.93 -1.77 7.60
N ARG A 113 4.89 -2.65 7.36
CA ARG A 113 4.61 -4.06 7.01
C ARG A 113 3.82 -4.78 8.10
N ALA A 114 4.15 -4.55 9.37
CA ALA A 114 3.44 -5.17 10.49
C ALA A 114 1.98 -4.71 10.58
N LEU A 115 1.73 -3.44 10.36
CA LEU A 115 0.38 -2.86 10.35
C LEU A 115 -0.47 -3.38 9.19
N LEU A 116 0.09 -3.39 8.00
CA LEU A 116 -0.58 -3.93 6.81
C LEU A 116 -0.91 -5.42 6.94
N ARG A 117 -0.07 -6.20 7.65
CA ARG A 117 -0.34 -7.60 7.97
C ARG A 117 -1.53 -7.76 8.90
N ARG A 118 -1.65 -6.96 9.98
CA ARG A 118 -2.76 -7.04 10.95
C ARG A 118 -4.12 -6.77 10.29
N GLN A 119 -4.19 -5.87 9.34
CA GLN A 119 -5.40 -5.59 8.56
C GLN A 119 -5.81 -6.81 7.71
N SER A 120 -4.85 -7.57 7.20
CA SER A 120 -5.10 -8.82 6.46
C SER A 120 -5.59 -9.97 7.36
N ASP A 121 -5.23 -9.98 8.64
CA ASP A 121 -5.59 -11.03 9.60
C ASP A 121 -7.05 -10.96 10.08
N SER A 122 -7.73 -9.82 9.91
CA SER A 122 -9.17 -9.70 10.22
C SER A 122 -10.08 -10.32 9.15
N SER A 123 -9.55 -10.69 7.99
CA SER A 123 -10.26 -11.42 6.94
C SER A 123 -9.41 -12.56 6.37
N THR A 124 -9.31 -13.68 7.09
CA THR A 124 -8.63 -14.93 6.69
C THR A 124 -7.11 -14.94 6.68
N LYS A 125 -6.52 -15.53 7.73
CA LYS A 125 -5.23 -16.24 7.79
C LYS A 125 -4.20 -15.92 6.69
N GLY A 126 -3.17 -15.11 7.00
CA GLY A 126 -1.87 -15.39 6.42
C GLY A 126 -1.23 -14.25 5.64
N THR A 127 0.04 -14.07 5.95
CA THR A 127 1.02 -13.32 5.16
C THR A 127 1.18 -13.87 3.73
N VAL A 128 0.49 -14.96 3.41
CA VAL A 128 0.54 -15.68 2.14
C VAL A 128 -0.83 -15.64 1.45
N ILE A 129 -0.88 -15.02 0.29
CA ILE A 129 -2.07 -15.02 -0.58
C ILE A 129 -1.95 -16.20 -1.56
N ARG A 130 -3.02 -16.99 -1.68
CA ARG A 130 -3.09 -18.11 -2.62
C ARG A 130 -4.22 -17.89 -3.62
N PHE A 131 -3.93 -18.16 -4.88
CA PHE A 131 -4.91 -18.17 -5.95
C PHE A 131 -4.48 -19.18 -7.02
N ALA A 132 -5.33 -20.15 -7.31
CA ALA A 132 -4.97 -21.26 -8.19
C ALA A 132 -3.67 -21.94 -7.72
N ASP A 133 -2.70 -22.04 -8.61
CA ASP A 133 -1.35 -22.56 -8.37
C ASP A 133 -0.33 -21.48 -7.94
N LEU A 134 -0.80 -20.23 -7.69
CA LEU A 134 0.03 -19.14 -7.19
C LEU A 134 0.03 -19.08 -5.66
N GLU A 135 1.20 -18.88 -5.10
CA GLU A 135 1.43 -18.57 -3.70
C GLU A 135 2.32 -17.33 -3.59
N MET A 136 1.87 -16.30 -2.86
CA MET A 136 2.57 -15.04 -2.68
C MET A 136 2.76 -14.75 -1.20
N ASP A 137 4.02 -14.78 -0.73
CA ASP A 137 4.40 -14.39 0.65
C ASP A 137 4.74 -12.90 0.67
N LEU A 138 3.88 -12.09 1.28
CA LEU A 138 4.00 -10.65 1.33
C LEU A 138 5.16 -10.18 2.23
N VAL A 139 5.49 -10.96 3.27
CA VAL A 139 6.56 -10.63 4.22
C VAL A 139 7.92 -10.92 3.61
N LYS A 140 8.09 -12.13 3.06
CA LYS A 140 9.34 -12.53 2.41
C LYS A 140 9.49 -11.93 1.02
N ARG A 141 8.43 -11.31 0.49
CA ARG A 141 8.34 -10.82 -0.90
C ARG A 141 8.70 -11.89 -1.93
N LYS A 142 8.21 -13.10 -1.69
CA LYS A 142 8.41 -14.26 -2.57
C LYS A 142 7.11 -14.67 -3.23
N VAL A 143 7.23 -15.08 -4.49
CA VAL A 143 6.11 -15.61 -5.26
C VAL A 143 6.51 -16.96 -5.83
N LYS A 144 5.60 -17.92 -5.73
CA LYS A 144 5.73 -19.23 -6.36
C LYS A 144 4.52 -19.50 -7.24
N ARG A 145 4.74 -20.19 -8.33
CA ARG A 145 3.71 -20.83 -9.12
C ARG A 145 3.97 -22.32 -9.14
N SER A 146 3.08 -23.10 -8.53
CA SER A 146 3.35 -24.50 -8.19
C SER A 146 4.68 -24.60 -7.40
N GLU A 147 5.67 -25.36 -7.88
CA GLU A 147 6.99 -25.49 -7.25
C GLU A 147 8.02 -24.46 -7.72
N ARG A 148 7.66 -23.61 -8.69
CA ARG A 148 8.57 -22.66 -9.34
C ARG A 148 8.57 -21.31 -8.65
N GLU A 149 9.72 -20.89 -8.11
CA GLU A 149 9.91 -19.53 -7.58
C GLU A 149 10.00 -18.52 -8.73
N LEU A 150 9.26 -17.41 -8.62
CA LEU A 150 9.19 -16.34 -9.61
C LEU A 150 10.01 -15.14 -9.15
N SER A 151 10.95 -14.70 -9.98
CA SER A 151 11.69 -13.46 -9.76
C SER A 151 10.92 -12.28 -10.33
N LEU A 152 10.25 -11.51 -9.44
CA LEU A 152 9.50 -10.32 -9.79
C LEU A 152 10.26 -9.08 -9.34
N THR A 153 10.20 -8.02 -10.15
CA THR A 153 10.61 -6.68 -9.73
C THR A 153 9.61 -6.15 -8.70
N THR A 154 9.97 -5.08 -8.01
CA THR A 154 9.10 -4.44 -7.00
C THR A 154 7.73 -4.06 -7.57
N LYS A 155 7.68 -3.47 -8.77
CA LYS A 155 6.41 -3.09 -9.43
C LYS A 155 5.60 -4.28 -9.94
N GLU A 156 6.25 -5.31 -10.48
CA GLU A 156 5.56 -6.56 -10.86
C GLU A 156 4.98 -7.28 -9.64
N PHE A 157 5.70 -7.26 -8.51
CA PHE A 157 5.21 -7.82 -7.25
C PHE A 157 3.96 -7.06 -6.77
N SER A 158 3.99 -5.73 -6.72
CA SER A 158 2.85 -4.90 -6.31
C SER A 158 1.66 -5.07 -7.25
N LEU A 159 1.90 -5.18 -8.56
CA LEU A 159 0.85 -5.42 -9.56
C LEU A 159 0.19 -6.79 -9.35
N LEU A 160 0.98 -7.85 -9.12
CA LEU A 160 0.45 -9.17 -8.84
C LEU A 160 -0.31 -9.19 -7.50
N GLU A 161 0.21 -8.54 -6.46
CA GLU A 161 -0.49 -8.40 -5.19
C GLU A 161 -1.85 -7.74 -5.35
N PHE A 162 -1.94 -6.66 -6.13
CA PHE A 162 -3.20 -5.96 -6.38
C PHE A 162 -4.23 -6.87 -7.07
N PHE A 163 -3.79 -7.68 -8.03
CA PHE A 163 -4.65 -8.70 -8.65
C PHE A 163 -5.10 -9.78 -7.68
N LEU A 164 -4.18 -10.31 -6.88
CA LEU A 164 -4.47 -11.38 -5.91
C LEU A 164 -5.41 -10.94 -4.79
N ARG A 165 -5.42 -9.65 -4.45
CA ARG A 165 -6.37 -9.07 -3.49
C ARG A 165 -7.77 -8.80 -4.11
N ASN A 166 -7.85 -8.84 -5.44
CA ASN A 166 -9.09 -8.60 -6.18
C ASN A 166 -9.38 -9.74 -7.19
N PRO A 167 -9.45 -11.01 -6.75
CA PRO A 167 -9.66 -12.13 -7.65
C PRO A 167 -11.03 -12.02 -8.32
N ALA A 168 -11.12 -12.39 -9.59
CA ALA A 168 -12.31 -12.35 -10.44
C ALA A 168 -12.93 -10.96 -10.63
N LYS A 169 -12.36 -9.89 -10.06
CA LYS A 169 -12.84 -8.52 -10.24
C LYS A 169 -12.13 -7.86 -11.41
N PRO A 170 -12.86 -7.30 -12.39
CA PRO A 170 -12.27 -6.47 -13.42
C PRO A 170 -11.62 -5.22 -12.83
N LEU A 171 -10.36 -4.97 -13.16
CA LEU A 171 -9.60 -3.80 -12.73
C LEU A 171 -9.34 -2.90 -13.93
N SER A 172 -9.75 -1.64 -13.85
CA SER A 172 -9.48 -0.64 -14.89
C SER A 172 -7.99 -0.26 -14.90
N ARG A 173 -7.51 0.28 -16.03
CA ARG A 173 -6.15 0.84 -16.11
C ARG A 173 -5.92 1.94 -15.07
N THR A 174 -6.88 2.81 -14.90
CA THR A 174 -6.84 3.88 -13.89
C THR A 174 -6.71 3.31 -12.48
N SER A 175 -7.55 2.34 -12.11
CA SER A 175 -7.45 1.70 -10.79
C SER A 175 -6.11 0.99 -10.56
N ILE A 176 -5.56 0.35 -11.59
CA ILE A 176 -4.22 -0.27 -11.52
C ILE A 176 -3.14 0.81 -11.35
N ALA A 177 -3.22 1.92 -12.11
CA ALA A 177 -2.30 3.03 -12.00
C ALA A 177 -2.25 3.61 -10.58
N GLU A 178 -3.41 3.95 -10.04
CA GLU A 178 -3.55 4.55 -8.71
C GLU A 178 -3.02 3.66 -7.57
N HIS A 179 -3.18 2.33 -7.68
CA HIS A 179 -2.78 1.41 -6.62
C HIS A 179 -1.34 0.89 -6.73
N VAL A 180 -0.75 0.93 -7.93
CA VAL A 180 0.59 0.34 -8.16
C VAL A 180 1.65 1.42 -8.42
N TRP A 181 1.27 2.57 -8.96
CA TRP A 181 2.22 3.67 -9.25
C TRP A 181 2.02 4.86 -8.32
N ASP A 182 1.13 5.78 -8.65
CA ASP A 182 0.69 6.90 -7.80
C ASP A 182 -0.47 7.65 -8.50
N VAL A 183 -1.06 8.66 -7.82
CA VAL A 183 -2.18 9.46 -8.33
C VAL A 183 -1.81 10.30 -9.56
N HIS A 184 -0.53 10.63 -9.70
CA HIS A 184 -0.03 11.47 -10.81
C HIS A 184 0.46 10.65 -12.00
N PHE A 185 0.28 9.32 -11.95
CA PHE A 185 0.70 8.45 -13.04
C PHE A 185 -0.21 8.64 -14.25
N ASP A 186 0.38 8.95 -15.41
CA ASP A 186 -0.36 9.05 -16.67
C ASP A 186 -0.88 7.67 -17.10
N SER A 187 -2.18 7.43 -16.85
CA SER A 187 -2.87 6.18 -17.18
C SER A 187 -3.01 5.95 -18.70
N ASP A 188 -2.80 6.99 -19.52
CA ASP A 188 -2.86 6.89 -20.98
C ASP A 188 -1.55 6.33 -21.57
N SER A 189 -0.51 6.19 -20.72
CA SER A 189 0.74 5.55 -21.10
C SER A 189 0.58 4.04 -21.28
N ASN A 190 1.31 3.44 -22.24
CA ASN A 190 1.35 1.99 -22.46
C ASN A 190 2.06 1.21 -21.34
N VAL A 191 2.49 1.88 -20.27
CA VAL A 191 3.32 1.27 -19.22
C VAL A 191 2.59 0.13 -18.52
N ILE A 192 1.30 0.29 -18.20
CA ILE A 192 0.50 -0.76 -17.57
C ILE A 192 0.46 -2.01 -18.45
N ASP A 193 0.19 -1.84 -19.75
CA ASP A 193 0.11 -2.94 -20.71
C ASP A 193 1.48 -3.67 -20.84
N VAL A 194 2.58 -2.92 -20.78
CA VAL A 194 3.94 -3.49 -20.77
C VAL A 194 4.16 -4.33 -19.50
N TYR A 195 3.84 -3.82 -18.32
CA TYR A 195 3.98 -4.57 -17.06
C TYR A 195 3.07 -5.79 -17.00
N ILE A 196 1.84 -5.69 -17.48
CA ILE A 196 0.93 -6.84 -17.62
C ILE A 196 1.55 -7.92 -18.52
N ASN A 197 2.13 -7.53 -19.64
CA ASN A 197 2.77 -8.48 -20.56
C ASN A 197 4.04 -9.10 -19.95
N MET A 198 4.86 -8.32 -19.23
CA MET A 198 6.02 -8.83 -18.49
C MET A 198 5.58 -9.84 -17.41
N LEU A 199 4.55 -9.49 -16.64
CA LEU A 199 4.02 -10.35 -15.59
C LEU A 199 3.44 -11.64 -16.17
N ARG A 200 2.66 -11.55 -17.25
CA ARG A 200 2.15 -12.74 -17.97
C ARG A 200 3.26 -13.69 -18.43
N LYS A 201 4.37 -13.14 -18.96
CA LYS A 201 5.53 -13.95 -19.38
C LYS A 201 6.19 -14.66 -18.20
N LYS A 202 6.29 -14.02 -17.05
CA LYS A 202 6.88 -14.61 -15.85
C LYS A 202 5.95 -15.63 -15.18
N LEU A 203 4.66 -15.35 -15.17
CA LEU A 203 3.64 -16.27 -14.67
C LEU A 203 3.50 -17.51 -15.57
N GLY A 204 3.49 -17.36 -16.88
CA GLY A 204 3.18 -18.44 -17.81
C GLY A 204 4.39 -19.29 -18.20
N GLN A 205 4.19 -20.63 -18.31
CA GLN A 205 5.00 -21.59 -19.07
C GLN A 205 4.12 -22.31 -20.07
N LYS A 206 4.74 -23.14 -20.93
CA LYS A 206 4.13 -23.73 -22.13
C LYS A 206 2.82 -24.48 -21.87
N ASP A 207 2.64 -25.05 -20.69
CA ASP A 207 1.46 -25.86 -20.31
C ASP A 207 0.65 -25.26 -19.14
N GLU A 208 1.00 -24.03 -18.71
CA GLU A 208 0.31 -23.38 -17.60
C GLU A 208 -0.86 -22.52 -18.09
N LYS A 209 -2.02 -22.64 -17.44
CA LYS A 209 -3.19 -21.79 -17.72
C LYS A 209 -2.87 -20.32 -17.52
N ARG A 210 -3.40 -19.50 -18.42
CA ARG A 210 -3.31 -18.06 -18.27
C ARG A 210 -4.19 -17.59 -17.10
N LEU A 211 -3.64 -16.80 -16.21
CA LEU A 211 -4.38 -16.29 -15.03
C LEU A 211 -4.80 -14.82 -15.19
N ILE A 212 -4.03 -14.00 -15.91
CA ILE A 212 -4.38 -12.58 -16.13
C ILE A 212 -4.97 -12.43 -17.52
N HIS A 213 -6.25 -12.06 -17.59
CA HIS A 213 -7.00 -11.88 -18.83
C HIS A 213 -7.24 -10.42 -19.13
N THR A 214 -7.41 -10.08 -20.42
CA THR A 214 -7.83 -8.74 -20.84
C THR A 214 -9.34 -8.73 -21.02
N ILE A 215 -10.00 -7.75 -20.45
CA ILE A 215 -11.41 -7.44 -20.73
C ILE A 215 -11.42 -6.19 -21.61
N VAL A 216 -11.78 -6.39 -22.89
CA VAL A 216 -11.78 -5.32 -23.89
C VAL A 216 -12.67 -4.17 -23.43
N GLY A 217 -12.16 -2.94 -23.51
CA GLY A 217 -12.87 -1.72 -23.10
C GLY A 217 -12.92 -1.48 -21.57
N VAL A 218 -12.44 -2.44 -20.73
CA VAL A 218 -12.50 -2.30 -19.27
C VAL A 218 -11.09 -2.28 -18.65
N GLY A 219 -10.27 -3.32 -18.92
CA GLY A 219 -8.95 -3.47 -18.31
C GLY A 219 -8.53 -4.93 -18.19
N TYR A 220 -8.20 -5.38 -16.98
CA TYR A 220 -7.64 -6.70 -16.73
C TYR A 220 -8.33 -7.39 -15.55
N VAL A 221 -8.28 -8.72 -15.53
CA VAL A 221 -8.83 -9.54 -14.45
C VAL A 221 -7.92 -10.74 -14.18
N LEU A 222 -7.75 -11.07 -12.89
CA LEU A 222 -7.15 -12.34 -12.46
C LEU A 222 -8.26 -13.37 -12.27
N ARG A 223 -8.25 -14.45 -13.03
CA ARG A 223 -9.22 -15.55 -12.91
C ARG A 223 -8.62 -16.86 -13.45
N GLU A 224 -9.17 -17.97 -13.03
CA GLU A 224 -9.01 -19.27 -13.71
C GLU A 224 -9.99 -19.37 -14.88
N ASP A 225 -9.57 -20.03 -15.96
CA ASP A 225 -10.44 -20.38 -17.08
C ASP A 225 -11.18 -21.71 -16.80
#